data_beb8d51b65ed74065e9da7ffab0d18a8
#
_entry.id   beb8d51b65ed74065e9da7ffab0d18a8
#
_cell.length_a   1.000
_cell.length_b   1.000
_cell.length_c   1.000
_cell.angle_alpha   90.00
_cell.angle_beta   90.00
_cell.angle_gamma   90.00
#
_symmetry.space_group_name_H-M   'P 1'
#
loop_
_entity.id
_entity.type
_entity.pdbx_description
1 polymer ?
#
loop_
_entity_poly.entity_id
_entity_poly.type
_entity_poly.pdbx_seq_one_letter_code
_entity_poly.pdbx_strand_id
1 'polypeptide(L)'
;TLPDIAQLCDVFYFGGTKAGALLGEAVVFTKNNTPKNFVTRIKQHGALLAKGRLLGVQFDTLFSNDLYKKIGKHAIDLAEKLKNILHEKNYRFYLESPTNQQFIIIENTKMEEMAKNVSFSFWEKYDENHTVIRLATSWATTEEDLNELVKLL
;
A
#
# COMPACT_ATOMS: atom_id res chain seq x y z
N THR A 1 -3.99 8.81 12.94
CA THR A 1 -3.27 9.93 12.27
C THR A 1 -1.77 9.85 12.54
N LEU A 2 -0.95 10.60 11.79
CA LEU A 2 0.50 10.68 12.06
C LEU A 2 0.81 11.23 13.46
N PRO A 3 0.09 12.24 13.99
CA PRO A 3 0.25 12.66 15.38
C PRO A 3 -0.01 11.54 16.40
N ASP A 4 -0.98 10.67 16.17
CA ASP A 4 -1.26 9.55 17.08
C ASP A 4 -0.10 8.56 17.12
N ILE A 5 0.48 8.23 15.95
CA ILE A 5 1.68 7.39 15.87
C ILE A 5 2.85 8.04 16.60
N ALA A 6 3.03 9.36 16.42
CA ALA A 6 4.10 10.10 17.06
C ALA A 6 4.00 10.11 18.60
N GLN A 7 2.80 10.00 19.17
CA GLN A 7 2.62 9.86 20.62
C GLN A 7 3.03 8.48 21.14
N LEU A 8 2.87 7.44 20.32
CA LEU A 8 3.11 6.05 20.70
C LEU A 8 4.55 5.58 20.43
N CYS A 9 5.29 6.26 19.57
CA CYS A 9 6.62 5.86 19.12
C CYS A 9 7.67 6.93 19.40
N ASP A 10 8.91 6.52 19.64
CA ASP A 10 10.07 7.41 19.69
C ASP A 10 10.60 7.73 18.29
N VAL A 11 10.49 6.75 17.40
CA VAL A 11 10.88 6.83 15.99
C VAL A 11 9.92 6.01 15.16
N PHE A 12 9.52 6.52 14.02
CA PHE A 12 8.82 5.74 13.00
C PHE A 12 9.27 6.16 11.60
N TYR A 13 8.97 5.35 10.62
CA TYR A 13 9.20 5.70 9.22
C TYR A 13 7.96 5.41 8.37
N PHE A 14 7.89 6.07 7.24
CA PHE A 14 6.88 5.78 6.23
C PHE A 14 7.47 5.89 4.83
N GLY A 15 6.98 5.01 3.96
CA GLY A 15 7.45 4.91 2.59
C GLY A 15 6.79 5.91 1.65
N GLY A 16 7.53 6.33 0.63
CA GLY A 16 7.00 7.14 -0.46
C GLY A 16 6.65 6.32 -1.70
N THR A 17 7.32 5.19 -1.94
CA THR A 17 7.24 4.45 -3.21
C THR A 17 5.87 3.86 -3.52
N LYS A 18 5.07 3.54 -2.51
CA LYS A 18 3.68 3.08 -2.67
C LYS A 18 2.67 4.23 -2.65
N ALA A 19 3.14 5.46 -2.51
CA ALA A 19 2.35 6.68 -2.54
C ALA A 19 2.79 7.65 -3.66
N GLY A 20 3.37 7.11 -4.74
CA GLY A 20 3.73 7.86 -5.93
C GLY A 20 5.15 8.44 -5.94
N ALA A 21 5.96 8.29 -4.89
CA ALA A 21 7.37 8.66 -4.95
C ALA A 21 8.18 7.66 -5.77
N LEU A 22 9.21 8.14 -6.44
CA LEU A 22 10.13 7.30 -7.20
C LEU A 22 10.96 6.38 -6.29
N LEU A 23 11.40 6.91 -5.15
CA LEU A 23 12.21 6.18 -4.17
C LEU A 23 12.21 6.89 -2.81
N GLY A 24 12.62 6.18 -1.78
CA GLY A 24 12.91 6.74 -0.47
C GLY A 24 11.83 6.53 0.58
N GLU A 25 12.25 6.74 1.80
CA GLU A 25 11.44 6.70 3.00
C GLU A 25 11.75 7.91 3.88
N ALA A 26 10.77 8.36 4.65
CA ALA A 26 10.98 9.41 5.63
C ALA A 26 11.05 8.81 7.03
N VAL A 27 12.11 9.12 7.77
CA VAL A 27 12.29 8.73 9.17
C VAL A 27 11.96 9.92 10.06
N VAL A 28 11.06 9.70 11.01
CA VAL A 28 10.57 10.74 11.93
C VAL A 28 11.05 10.43 13.36
N PHE A 29 11.82 11.34 13.95
CA PHE A 29 12.18 11.33 15.36
C PHE A 29 11.19 12.23 16.11
N THR A 30 10.38 11.64 16.99
CA THR A 30 9.19 12.31 17.53
C THR A 30 9.45 13.18 18.76
N LYS A 31 10.57 12.94 19.47
CA LYS A 31 10.87 13.54 20.78
C LYS A 31 12.16 14.35 20.77
N ASN A 32 12.53 14.94 19.65
CA ASN A 32 13.82 15.61 19.47
C ASN A 32 15.02 14.70 19.86
N ASN A 33 14.86 13.42 19.63
CA ASN A 33 15.75 12.33 20.03
C ASN A 33 16.64 11.82 18.88
N THR A 34 16.87 12.64 17.86
CA THR A 34 17.80 12.32 16.77
C THR A 34 19.18 11.99 17.34
N PRO A 35 19.78 10.83 17.01
CA PRO A 35 21.09 10.46 17.52
C PRO A 35 22.16 11.49 17.21
N LYS A 36 23.08 11.71 18.14
CA LYS A 36 24.24 12.60 17.92
C LYS A 36 25.01 12.14 16.66
N ASN A 37 25.39 13.09 15.83
CA ASN A 37 26.11 12.85 14.57
C ASN A 37 25.36 11.91 13.59
N PHE A 38 24.03 12.00 13.56
CA PHE A 38 23.18 11.08 12.78
C PHE A 38 23.57 11.05 11.29
N VAL A 39 23.78 12.21 10.65
CA VAL A 39 24.20 12.30 9.23
C VAL A 39 25.55 11.60 8.99
N THR A 40 26.50 11.75 9.93
CA THR A 40 27.79 11.05 9.85
C THR A 40 27.61 9.53 9.91
N ARG A 41 26.70 9.06 10.78
CA ARG A 41 26.36 7.63 10.89
C ARG A 41 25.72 7.10 9.60
N ILE A 42 24.77 7.83 9.01
CA ILE A 42 24.18 7.50 7.71
C ILE A 42 25.28 7.35 6.65
N LYS A 43 26.21 8.29 6.61
CA LYS A 43 27.33 8.26 5.66
C LYS A 43 28.26 7.07 5.88
N GLN A 44 28.58 6.75 7.14
CA GLN A 44 29.41 5.58 7.49
C GLN A 44 28.79 4.26 7.03
N HIS A 45 27.46 4.16 7.05
CA HIS A 45 26.73 2.99 6.55
C HIS A 45 26.46 3.00 5.04
N GLY A 46 27.05 3.95 4.30
CA GLY A 46 26.84 4.06 2.85
C GLY A 46 25.43 4.48 2.42
N ALA A 47 24.61 4.94 3.37
CA ALA A 47 23.20 5.25 3.14
C ALA A 47 22.93 6.73 2.82
N LEU A 48 23.97 7.57 2.72
CA LEU A 48 23.81 8.97 2.34
C LEU A 48 23.81 9.13 0.83
N LEU A 49 22.65 9.43 0.26
CA LEU A 49 22.53 9.74 -1.15
C LEU A 49 23.17 11.11 -1.45
N ALA A 50 24.17 11.15 -2.35
CA ALA A 50 24.88 12.37 -2.73
C ALA A 50 23.96 13.46 -3.30
N LYS A 51 22.84 13.07 -3.92
CA LYS A 51 21.79 13.94 -4.44
C LYS A 51 20.50 13.83 -3.62
N GLY A 52 20.63 13.89 -2.29
CA GLY A 52 19.50 13.77 -1.35
C GLY A 52 18.33 14.73 -1.58
N ARG A 53 18.56 15.83 -2.29
CA ARG A 53 17.49 16.74 -2.74
C ARG A 53 16.39 16.02 -3.54
N LEU A 54 16.73 14.97 -4.30
CA LEU A 54 15.74 14.16 -5.00
C LEU A 54 14.71 13.54 -4.05
N LEU A 55 15.15 13.08 -2.88
CA LEU A 55 14.26 12.57 -1.84
C LEU A 55 13.47 13.72 -1.21
N GLY A 56 14.14 14.80 -0.85
CA GLY A 56 13.52 15.96 -0.20
C GLY A 56 12.38 16.55 -1.02
N VAL A 57 12.56 16.77 -2.32
CA VAL A 57 11.53 17.32 -3.21
C VAL A 57 10.31 16.40 -3.30
N GLN A 58 10.49 15.07 -3.35
CA GLN A 58 9.39 14.11 -3.37
C GLN A 58 8.55 14.18 -2.09
N PHE A 59 9.21 14.15 -0.94
CA PHE A 59 8.51 14.21 0.35
C PHE A 59 7.91 15.58 0.62
N ASP A 60 8.56 16.68 0.23
CA ASP A 60 7.98 18.02 0.28
C ASP A 60 6.68 18.09 -0.53
N THR A 61 6.69 17.56 -1.75
CA THR A 61 5.49 17.47 -2.59
C THR A 61 4.40 16.60 -1.96
N LEU A 62 4.74 15.40 -1.48
CA LEU A 62 3.78 14.47 -0.88
C LEU A 62 3.13 15.05 0.39
N PHE A 63 3.87 15.83 1.18
CA PHE A 63 3.34 16.44 2.40
C PHE A 63 2.76 17.85 2.19
N SER A 64 2.83 18.39 0.98
CA SER A 64 2.14 19.63 0.60
C SER A 64 0.67 19.36 0.30
N ASN A 65 -0.21 20.26 0.76
CA ASN A 65 -1.66 20.24 0.48
C ASN A 65 -2.37 18.91 0.80
N ASP A 66 -1.90 18.19 1.82
CA ASP A 66 -2.41 16.89 2.25
C ASP A 66 -2.35 15.79 1.15
N LEU A 67 -1.48 15.91 0.16
CA LEU A 67 -1.44 15.00 -0.98
C LEU A 67 -1.23 13.54 -0.54
N TYR A 68 -0.31 13.27 0.40
CA TYR A 68 -0.06 11.93 0.91
C TYR A 68 -1.32 11.26 1.48
N LYS A 69 -2.11 12.02 2.25
CA LYS A 69 -3.38 11.53 2.82
C LYS A 69 -4.44 11.31 1.72
N LYS A 70 -4.53 12.21 0.74
CA LYS A 70 -5.46 12.07 -0.39
C LYS A 70 -5.16 10.84 -1.22
N ILE A 71 -3.90 10.56 -1.47
CA ILE A 71 -3.42 9.36 -2.16
C ILE A 71 -3.82 8.09 -1.39
N GLY A 72 -3.55 8.05 -0.08
CA GLY A 72 -3.96 6.94 0.76
C GLY A 72 -5.46 6.75 0.82
N LYS A 73 -6.21 7.84 0.98
CA LYS A 73 -7.68 7.80 0.99
C LYS A 73 -8.25 7.27 -0.32
N HIS A 74 -7.75 7.71 -1.46
CA HIS A 74 -8.18 7.23 -2.77
C HIS A 74 -8.04 5.70 -2.88
N ALA A 75 -6.89 5.14 -2.49
CA ALA A 75 -6.68 3.70 -2.52
C ALA A 75 -7.66 2.94 -1.59
N ILE A 76 -7.95 3.49 -0.41
CA ILE A 76 -8.92 2.89 0.52
C ILE A 76 -10.35 2.98 -0.01
N ASP A 77 -10.76 4.12 -0.56
CA ASP A 77 -12.11 4.31 -1.11
C ASP A 77 -12.38 3.30 -2.23
N LEU A 78 -11.40 3.05 -3.12
CA LEU A 78 -11.52 2.02 -4.16
C LEU A 78 -11.50 0.59 -3.60
N ALA A 79 -10.73 0.34 -2.55
CA ALA A 79 -10.73 -0.96 -1.88
C ALA A 79 -12.09 -1.27 -1.22
N GLU A 80 -12.73 -0.29 -0.61
CA GLU A 80 -14.09 -0.44 -0.04
C GLU A 80 -15.12 -0.71 -1.15
N LYS A 81 -15.03 -0.02 -2.29
CA LYS A 81 -15.89 -0.33 -3.45
C LYS A 81 -15.68 -1.75 -3.94
N LEU A 82 -14.43 -2.18 -4.12
CA LEU A 82 -14.09 -3.54 -4.51
C LEU A 82 -14.65 -4.56 -3.51
N LYS A 83 -14.49 -4.32 -2.22
CA LYS A 83 -15.01 -5.18 -1.16
C LYS A 83 -16.53 -5.34 -1.25
N ASN A 84 -17.27 -4.25 -1.43
CA ASN A 84 -18.72 -4.29 -1.58
C ASN A 84 -19.14 -5.12 -2.82
N ILE A 85 -18.46 -4.93 -3.95
CA ILE A 85 -18.72 -5.73 -5.18
C ILE A 85 -18.46 -7.22 -4.95
N LEU A 86 -17.36 -7.56 -4.27
CA LEU A 86 -17.04 -8.94 -3.94
C LEU A 86 -18.10 -9.57 -3.02
N HIS A 87 -18.65 -8.83 -2.06
CA HIS A 87 -19.78 -9.28 -1.24
C HIS A 87 -21.05 -9.48 -2.06
N GLU A 88 -21.41 -8.55 -2.93
CA GLU A 88 -22.57 -8.66 -3.82
C GLU A 88 -22.48 -9.87 -4.75
N LYS A 89 -21.26 -10.21 -5.18
CA LYS A 89 -20.97 -11.40 -6.00
C LYS A 89 -20.78 -12.69 -5.19
N ASN A 90 -21.00 -12.64 -3.87
CA ASN A 90 -20.89 -13.77 -2.94
C ASN A 90 -19.49 -14.42 -2.87
N TYR A 91 -18.43 -13.63 -3.07
CA TYR A 91 -17.09 -14.12 -2.82
C TYR A 91 -16.86 -14.33 -1.32
N ARG A 92 -16.20 -15.43 -0.99
CA ARG A 92 -15.79 -15.73 0.39
C ARG A 92 -14.52 -15.01 0.73
N PHE A 93 -14.56 -14.17 1.78
CA PHE A 93 -13.37 -13.51 2.29
C PHE A 93 -12.56 -14.45 3.19
N TYR A 94 -11.25 -14.43 3.01
CA TYR A 94 -10.32 -15.08 3.92
C TYR A 94 -10.21 -14.30 5.23
N LEU A 95 -10.14 -12.96 5.12
CA LEU A 95 -10.25 -12.03 6.23
C LEU A 95 -10.87 -10.71 5.76
N GLU A 96 -11.56 -10.05 6.66
CA GLU A 96 -12.07 -8.68 6.43
C GLU A 96 -10.93 -7.68 6.67
N SER A 97 -10.50 -7.01 5.59
CA SER A 97 -9.39 -6.07 5.65
C SER A 97 -9.89 -4.62 5.56
N PRO A 98 -9.48 -3.74 6.49
CA PRO A 98 -9.74 -2.31 6.40
C PRO A 98 -8.70 -1.57 5.56
N THR A 99 -7.77 -2.29 4.92
CA THR A 99 -6.68 -1.72 4.13
C THR A 99 -7.01 -1.73 2.63
N ASN A 100 -6.09 -1.23 1.83
CA ASN A 100 -6.16 -1.31 0.38
C ASN A 100 -5.97 -2.73 -0.19
N GLN A 101 -5.85 -3.75 0.64
CA GLN A 101 -5.65 -5.14 0.24
C GLN A 101 -6.87 -5.97 0.65
N GLN A 102 -7.47 -6.69 -0.30
CA GLN A 102 -8.60 -7.57 -0.07
C GLN A 102 -8.20 -9.02 -0.34
N PHE A 103 -8.58 -9.92 0.54
CA PHE A 103 -8.17 -11.32 0.52
C PHE A 103 -9.40 -12.20 0.34
N ILE A 104 -9.50 -12.89 -0.79
CA ILE A 104 -10.63 -13.76 -1.11
C ILE A 104 -10.18 -15.19 -1.36
N ILE A 105 -11.08 -16.12 -1.05
CA ILE A 105 -10.92 -17.54 -1.36
C ILE A 105 -11.60 -17.78 -2.72
N ILE A 106 -10.86 -18.32 -3.67
CA ILE A 106 -11.33 -18.57 -5.05
C ILE A 106 -11.02 -20.02 -5.44
N GLU A 107 -11.90 -20.63 -6.23
CA GLU A 107 -11.62 -21.93 -6.83
C GLU A 107 -10.41 -21.85 -7.77
N ASN A 108 -9.56 -22.88 -7.76
CA ASN A 108 -8.33 -22.90 -8.55
C ASN A 108 -8.61 -22.74 -10.06
N THR A 109 -9.67 -23.36 -10.56
CA THR A 109 -10.09 -23.24 -11.97
C THR A 109 -10.49 -21.82 -12.34
N LYS A 110 -11.27 -21.16 -11.48
CA LYS A 110 -11.67 -19.76 -11.68
C LYS A 110 -10.47 -18.81 -11.55
N MET A 111 -9.56 -19.08 -10.62
CA MET A 111 -8.31 -18.33 -10.47
C MET A 111 -7.46 -18.38 -11.75
N GLU A 112 -7.30 -19.57 -12.36
CA GLU A 112 -6.55 -19.76 -13.60
C GLU A 112 -7.19 -19.01 -14.77
N GLU A 113 -8.51 -18.98 -14.85
CA GLU A 113 -9.23 -18.22 -15.86
C GLU A 113 -9.04 -16.70 -15.68
N MET A 114 -9.19 -16.22 -14.47
CA MET A 114 -9.01 -14.80 -14.14
C MET A 114 -7.57 -14.34 -14.40
N ALA A 115 -6.57 -15.19 -14.13
CA ALA A 115 -5.16 -14.90 -14.34
C ALA A 115 -4.77 -14.62 -15.81
N LYS A 116 -5.62 -14.99 -16.77
CA LYS A 116 -5.41 -14.68 -18.19
C LYS A 116 -5.57 -13.21 -18.51
N ASN A 117 -6.33 -12.49 -17.69
CA ASN A 117 -6.73 -11.10 -17.93
C ASN A 117 -6.33 -10.14 -16.81
N VAL A 118 -6.10 -10.63 -15.59
CA VAL A 118 -5.82 -9.82 -14.40
C VAL A 118 -4.61 -10.37 -13.66
N SER A 119 -3.73 -9.45 -13.25
CA SER A 119 -2.64 -9.76 -12.34
C SER A 119 -3.09 -9.58 -10.90
N PHE A 120 -2.90 -10.60 -10.10
CA PHE A 120 -3.14 -10.59 -8.65
C PHE A 120 -2.03 -11.33 -7.92
N SER A 121 -1.98 -11.21 -6.60
CA SER A 121 -0.98 -11.94 -5.80
C SER A 121 -1.57 -13.24 -5.27
N PHE A 122 -0.86 -14.36 -5.50
CA PHE A 122 -1.06 -15.56 -4.71
C PHE A 122 -0.73 -15.24 -3.26
N TRP A 123 -1.62 -15.65 -2.34
CA TRP A 123 -1.37 -15.48 -0.91
C TRP A 123 -0.97 -16.80 -0.26
N GLU A 124 -1.92 -17.77 -0.25
CA GLU A 124 -1.65 -19.11 0.25
C GLU A 124 -2.65 -20.14 -0.34
N LYS A 125 -2.31 -21.40 -0.26
CA LYS A 125 -3.24 -22.49 -0.56
C LYS A 125 -4.24 -22.61 0.59
N TYR A 126 -5.55 -22.53 0.28
CA TYR A 126 -6.61 -22.67 1.28
C TYR A 126 -6.95 -24.14 1.54
N ASP A 127 -7.21 -24.92 0.47
CA ASP A 127 -7.43 -26.37 0.47
C ASP A 127 -6.98 -26.96 -0.88
N GLU A 128 -7.44 -28.18 -1.19
CA GLU A 128 -7.05 -28.83 -2.47
C GLU A 128 -7.61 -28.13 -3.71
N ASN A 129 -8.78 -27.51 -3.60
CA ASN A 129 -9.51 -26.92 -4.70
C ASN A 129 -9.54 -25.37 -4.68
N HIS A 130 -9.10 -24.76 -3.58
CA HIS A 130 -9.19 -23.32 -3.39
C HIS A 130 -7.86 -22.69 -3.00
N THR A 131 -7.68 -21.47 -3.46
CA THR A 131 -6.53 -20.62 -3.18
C THR A 131 -7.00 -19.28 -2.59
N VAL A 132 -6.24 -18.73 -1.66
CA VAL A 132 -6.39 -17.34 -1.23
C VAL A 132 -5.60 -16.45 -2.18
N ILE A 133 -6.27 -15.49 -2.80
CA ILE A 133 -5.62 -14.45 -3.59
C ILE A 133 -5.77 -13.10 -2.94
N ARG A 134 -4.82 -12.21 -3.22
CA ARG A 134 -4.85 -10.82 -2.78
C ARG A 134 -5.06 -9.90 -3.96
N LEU A 135 -6.13 -9.12 -3.89
CA LEU A 135 -6.40 -7.98 -4.74
C LEU A 135 -5.98 -6.70 -4.01
N ALA A 136 -5.32 -5.78 -4.68
CA ALA A 136 -4.84 -4.56 -4.05
C ALA A 136 -5.10 -3.34 -4.94
N THR A 137 -5.67 -2.30 -4.34
CA THR A 137 -5.77 -0.98 -4.95
C THR A 137 -4.55 -0.13 -4.61
N SER A 138 -4.31 0.90 -5.37
CA SER A 138 -3.18 1.80 -5.18
C SER A 138 -3.54 3.25 -5.53
N TRP A 139 -2.60 4.14 -5.40
CA TRP A 139 -2.73 5.52 -5.83
C TRP A 139 -3.00 5.68 -7.33
N ALA A 140 -2.59 4.70 -8.13
CA ALA A 140 -2.73 4.70 -9.59
C ALA A 140 -3.97 3.93 -10.07
N THR A 141 -4.67 3.22 -9.19
CA THR A 141 -5.89 2.49 -9.55
C THR A 141 -7.01 3.48 -9.90
N THR A 142 -7.71 3.22 -10.99
CA THR A 142 -8.84 4.04 -11.44
C THR A 142 -10.18 3.34 -11.23
N GLU A 143 -11.28 4.08 -11.35
CA GLU A 143 -12.64 3.50 -11.38
C GLU A 143 -12.83 2.58 -12.59
N GLU A 144 -12.20 2.93 -13.72
CA GLU A 144 -12.23 2.14 -14.95
C GLU A 144 -11.55 0.78 -14.74
N ASP A 145 -10.37 0.75 -14.09
CA ASP A 145 -9.68 -0.50 -13.74
C ASP A 145 -10.55 -1.40 -12.87
N LEU A 146 -11.26 -0.80 -11.89
CA LEU A 146 -12.18 -1.53 -11.03
C LEU A 146 -13.37 -2.10 -11.84
N ASN A 147 -13.95 -1.30 -12.74
CA ASN A 147 -15.05 -1.73 -13.59
C ASN A 147 -14.63 -2.87 -14.54
N GLU A 148 -13.42 -2.85 -15.07
CA GLU A 148 -12.89 -3.95 -15.89
C GLU A 148 -12.69 -5.22 -15.05
N LEU A 149 -12.13 -5.10 -13.84
CA LEU A 149 -12.02 -6.24 -12.93
C LEU A 149 -13.38 -6.88 -12.64
N VAL A 150 -14.41 -6.05 -12.37
CA VAL A 150 -15.77 -6.52 -12.05
C VAL A 150 -16.38 -7.40 -13.13
N LYS A 151 -16.03 -7.19 -14.41
CA LYS A 151 -16.49 -8.02 -15.53
C LYS A 151 -15.89 -9.43 -15.51
N LEU A 152 -14.77 -9.61 -14.84
CA LEU A 152 -14.02 -10.86 -14.74
C LEU A 152 -14.32 -11.65 -13.45
N LEU A 153 -14.94 -10.99 -12.47
CA LEU A 153 -15.42 -11.58 -11.23
C LEU A 153 -16.81 -12.21 -11.42
#